data_dfaa393ad180b74fa73b7ff61de9c241
#
_entry.id   dfaa393ad180b74fa73b7ff61de9c241
#
_cell.length_a   1.000
_cell.length_b   1.000
_cell.length_c   1.000
_cell.angle_alpha   90.00
_cell.angle_beta   90.00
_cell.angle_gamma   90.00
#
_symmetry.space_group_name_H-M   'P 1'
#
loop_
_entity.id
_entity.type
_entity.pdbx_description
1 polymer ?
#
loop_
_entity_poly.entity_id
_entity_poly.type
_entity_poly.pdbx_seq_one_letter_code
_entity_poly.pdbx_strand_id
1 'polypeptide(L)'
;MGNLTHQRPMGEALKGGYGQKNACLETEMLITTPLIEVWRGEFLESQHRGHAVICNFEGEILEAWGDPEHVILPRSSCKVLQALPFVTSGAAAAHGLTTRHLALACASHQGAEIHSQLVLEWLGQLGKTDADFRCGTQWPRDRLASNDLVKTDQSACRYHNNCSGKHCGFLTLAQHLKAGPDYHEVDHPVQIAVRAAFEEMTGEMSPGYGIDGCSAPNWACSIAGLARAMARCAADGSDKIGKAASQLRDAMMAHPELVAGETRACTELMRAAPGVALKTGAEAVFVAIIPRLRAGIAVKIEDGATRASEALIAALLIRLGVLQAAHPAALKRLGPIHNWDGLQIGKISAAL
;
A
#
# COMPACT_ATOMS: atom_id res chain seq x y z
N MET A 1 -46.83 -24.98 -5.15
CA MET A 1 -46.29 -26.24 -4.64
C MET A 1 -45.06 -26.54 -5.48
N GLY A 2 -43.87 -26.53 -5.07
CA GLY A 2 -43.06 -26.69 -3.91
C GLY A 2 -41.71 -26.05 -4.10
N ASN A 3 -41.27 -25.37 -3.04
CA ASN A 3 -39.93 -24.90 -2.80
C ASN A 3 -38.92 -26.05 -2.74
N LEU A 4 -37.71 -25.83 -3.28
CA LEU A 4 -36.51 -26.50 -2.80
C LEU A 4 -35.34 -25.51 -2.87
N THR A 5 -35.13 -24.83 -1.77
CA THR A 5 -33.90 -24.15 -1.40
C THR A 5 -32.79 -25.18 -1.16
N HIS A 6 -31.71 -25.15 -1.94
CA HIS A 6 -30.49 -25.86 -1.64
C HIS A 6 -29.57 -24.93 -0.88
N GLN A 7 -29.66 -24.96 0.45
CA GLN A 7 -28.59 -24.55 1.36
C GLN A 7 -27.51 -25.62 1.34
N ARG A 8 -26.28 -25.25 0.99
CA ARG A 8 -25.09 -26.07 1.27
C ARG A 8 -24.72 -25.89 2.73
N PRO A 9 -24.41 -26.97 3.47
CA PRO A 9 -23.99 -26.85 4.85
C PRO A 9 -22.58 -26.25 4.96
N MET A 10 -22.43 -25.22 5.77
CA MET A 10 -21.15 -24.85 6.35
C MET A 10 -20.80 -25.90 7.41
N GLY A 11 -19.78 -26.66 7.18
CA GLY A 11 -19.31 -27.61 8.14
C GLY A 11 -17.93 -28.13 7.83
N GLU A 12 -17.07 -27.96 8.83
CA GLU A 12 -15.80 -28.63 9.02
C GLU A 12 -14.55 -28.06 8.31
N ALA A 13 -13.99 -27.03 8.92
CA ALA A 13 -12.55 -26.90 9.04
C ALA A 13 -12.24 -25.89 10.14
N LEU A 14 -11.88 -26.32 11.32
CA LEU A 14 -11.03 -25.66 12.31
C LEU A 14 -11.12 -26.44 13.66
N LYS A 15 -10.54 -27.65 13.66
CA LYS A 15 -10.11 -28.30 14.91
C LYS A 15 -8.58 -28.24 14.96
N GLY A 16 -8.07 -27.07 15.25
CA GLY A 16 -6.74 -26.87 15.78
C GLY A 16 -6.87 -26.37 17.19
N GLY A 17 -6.54 -27.20 18.20
CA GLY A 17 -6.73 -26.91 19.61
C GLY A 17 -5.97 -25.67 20.05
N TYR A 18 -6.67 -24.63 20.43
CA TYR A 18 -6.17 -23.58 21.30
C TYR A 18 -6.12 -24.12 22.72
N GLY A 19 -4.97 -24.62 23.13
CA GLY A 19 -4.68 -24.84 24.54
C GLY A 19 -4.79 -23.50 25.26
N GLN A 20 -5.78 -23.39 26.15
CA GLN A 20 -5.88 -22.30 27.11
C GLN A 20 -4.62 -22.35 28.01
N LYS A 21 -3.63 -21.52 27.68
CA LYS A 21 -2.72 -21.01 28.69
C LYS A 21 -3.33 -19.71 29.17
N ASN A 22 -3.95 -19.74 30.35
CA ASN A 22 -4.20 -18.57 31.16
C ASN A 22 -2.83 -18.02 31.59
N ALA A 23 -2.15 -17.35 30.69
CA ALA A 23 -1.13 -16.40 31.03
C ALA A 23 -1.86 -15.12 31.43
N CYS A 24 -1.61 -14.67 32.65
CA CYS A 24 -1.89 -13.34 33.11
C CYS A 24 -1.35 -12.39 32.02
N LEU A 25 -2.25 -11.80 31.23
CA LEU A 25 -1.91 -10.72 30.32
C LEU A 25 -1.57 -9.54 31.23
N GLU A 26 -0.30 -9.44 31.63
CA GLU A 26 0.26 -8.13 31.90
C GLU A 26 -0.03 -7.33 30.65
N THR A 27 -0.89 -6.33 30.76
CA THR A 27 -1.19 -5.38 29.71
C THR A 27 0.13 -4.64 29.48
N GLU A 28 0.98 -5.16 28.58
CA GLU A 28 2.05 -4.36 28.02
C GLU A 28 1.36 -3.11 27.45
N MET A 29 1.56 -1.99 28.15
CA MET A 29 1.11 -0.71 27.65
C MET A 29 1.76 -0.52 26.29
N LEU A 30 0.96 -0.69 25.24
CA LEU A 30 1.40 -0.41 23.87
C LEU A 30 2.06 0.96 23.88
N ILE A 31 3.38 0.99 23.63
CA ILE A 31 4.18 2.23 23.62
C ILE A 31 3.85 2.98 22.34
N THR A 32 2.64 3.52 22.26
CA THR A 32 2.23 4.40 21.17
C THR A 32 2.50 5.85 21.55
N THR A 33 2.91 6.65 20.57
CA THR A 33 3.20 8.06 20.76
C THR A 33 2.14 8.92 20.07
N PRO A 34 1.67 10.02 20.66
CA PRO A 34 0.91 11.03 19.94
C PRO A 34 1.73 11.51 18.74
N LEU A 35 1.14 11.48 17.53
CA LEU A 35 1.84 11.82 16.31
C LEU A 35 1.15 12.95 15.54
N ILE A 36 -0.18 12.98 15.58
CA ILE A 36 -0.98 14.00 14.90
C ILE A 36 -2.06 14.52 15.85
N GLU A 37 -2.22 15.83 15.85
CA GLU A 37 -3.21 16.56 16.62
C GLU A 37 -4.12 17.34 15.70
N VAL A 38 -5.39 17.36 16.07
CA VAL A 38 -6.44 18.15 15.40
C VAL A 38 -6.98 19.14 16.42
N TRP A 39 -6.83 20.41 16.10
CA TRP A 39 -7.24 21.52 16.94
C TRP A 39 -8.46 22.23 16.40
N ARG A 40 -9.38 22.62 17.27
CA ARG A 40 -10.52 23.49 16.98
C ARG A 40 -10.41 24.74 17.84
N GLY A 41 -10.07 25.90 17.25
CA GLY A 41 -9.62 27.04 18.04
C GLY A 41 -8.47 26.64 18.98
N GLU A 42 -8.63 26.87 20.25
CA GLU A 42 -7.64 26.52 21.30
C GLU A 42 -7.83 25.11 21.89
N PHE A 43 -8.81 24.34 21.42
CA PHE A 43 -9.11 23.01 21.98
C PHE A 43 -8.48 21.91 21.17
N LEU A 44 -7.80 20.97 21.82
CA LEU A 44 -7.37 19.71 21.23
C LEU A 44 -8.62 18.82 21.03
N GLU A 45 -9.13 18.79 19.78
CA GLU A 45 -10.36 18.07 19.43
C GLU A 45 -10.14 16.57 19.22
N SER A 46 -9.00 16.19 18.66
CA SER A 46 -8.60 14.79 18.41
C SER A 46 -7.09 14.64 18.43
N GLN A 47 -6.64 13.46 18.87
CA GLN A 47 -5.24 13.08 18.86
C GLN A 47 -5.10 11.68 18.25
N HIS A 48 -4.21 11.53 17.29
CA HIS A 48 -3.91 10.25 16.65
C HIS A 48 -2.55 9.75 17.12
N ARG A 49 -2.54 8.53 17.65
CA ARG A 49 -1.34 7.87 18.16
C ARG A 49 -0.89 6.77 17.21
N GLY A 50 0.39 6.39 17.30
CA GLY A 50 0.91 5.32 16.45
C GLY A 50 2.42 5.21 16.51
N HIS A 51 2.99 4.73 15.40
CA HIS A 51 4.40 4.44 15.22
C HIS A 51 4.90 5.05 13.91
N ALA A 52 6.14 5.52 13.91
CA ALA A 52 6.83 5.95 12.71
C ALA A 52 8.32 5.60 12.84
N VAL A 53 8.90 5.15 11.73
CA VAL A 53 10.31 4.78 11.66
C VAL A 53 10.92 5.33 10.38
N ILE A 54 12.12 5.89 10.50
CA ILE A 54 12.98 6.26 9.38
C ILE A 54 14.23 5.39 9.46
N CYS A 55 14.52 4.65 8.38
CA CYS A 55 15.73 3.84 8.25
C CYS A 55 16.63 4.38 7.13
N ASN A 56 17.95 4.20 7.28
CA ASN A 56 18.90 4.31 6.18
C ASN A 56 18.96 3.00 5.38
N PHE A 57 19.71 3.00 4.28
CA PHE A 57 19.77 1.84 3.39
C PHE A 57 20.59 0.68 4.00
N GLU A 58 21.44 0.92 4.97
CA GLU A 58 22.17 -0.09 5.77
C GLU A 58 21.22 -0.85 6.70
N GLY A 59 19.98 -0.33 6.91
CA GLY A 59 18.94 -0.89 7.76
C GLY A 59 18.96 -0.35 9.19
N GLU A 60 19.77 0.67 9.46
CA GLU A 60 19.83 1.33 10.76
C GLU A 60 18.64 2.29 10.92
N ILE A 61 18.06 2.31 12.11
CA ILE A 61 17.01 3.26 12.48
C ILE A 61 17.66 4.62 12.73
N LEU A 62 17.29 5.62 11.94
CA LEU A 62 17.72 7.00 12.10
C LEU A 62 16.88 7.75 13.13
N GLU A 63 15.57 7.58 13.04
CA GLU A 63 14.59 8.16 13.97
C GLU A 63 13.41 7.19 14.13
N ALA A 64 12.84 7.16 15.33
CA ALA A 64 11.64 6.37 15.62
C ALA A 64 10.73 7.09 16.62
N TRP A 65 9.42 6.90 16.45
CA TRP A 65 8.36 7.32 17.35
C TRP A 65 7.47 6.13 17.63
N GLY A 66 7.13 5.88 18.89
CA GLY A 66 6.46 4.66 19.33
C GLY A 66 7.40 3.45 19.31
N ASP A 67 6.87 2.28 19.12
CA ASP A 67 7.62 1.01 19.11
C ASP A 67 8.03 0.62 17.67
N PRO A 68 9.32 0.60 17.33
CA PRO A 68 9.81 0.19 16.02
C PRO A 68 9.61 -1.31 15.73
N GLU A 69 9.52 -2.14 16.76
CA GLU A 69 9.30 -3.59 16.62
C GLU A 69 7.82 -3.97 16.54
N HIS A 70 6.91 -2.99 16.63
CA HIS A 70 5.47 -3.25 16.52
C HIS A 70 5.14 -3.94 15.20
N VAL A 71 4.53 -5.14 15.31
CA VAL A 71 4.16 -5.97 14.15
C VAL A 71 2.88 -5.45 13.52
N ILE A 72 2.92 -5.21 12.23
CA ILE A 72 1.81 -4.71 11.43
C ILE A 72 1.53 -5.60 10.21
N LEU A 73 0.33 -5.48 9.68
CA LEU A 73 0.02 -5.86 8.30
C LEU A 73 0.22 -4.63 7.41
N PRO A 74 1.26 -4.56 6.56
CA PRO A 74 1.57 -3.36 5.77
C PRO A 74 0.52 -3.04 4.72
N ARG A 75 -0.35 -3.98 4.39
CA ARG A 75 -1.40 -3.82 3.41
C ARG A 75 -0.85 -3.32 2.07
N SER A 76 -1.57 -2.45 1.40
CA SER A 76 -1.16 -1.95 0.09
C SER A 76 0.11 -1.09 0.09
N SER A 77 0.67 -0.73 1.24
CA SER A 77 1.93 0.03 1.29
C SER A 77 3.14 -0.77 0.79
N CYS A 78 3.10 -2.11 0.92
CA CYS A 78 4.18 -2.99 0.49
C CYS A 78 4.06 -3.48 -0.98
N LYS A 79 3.20 -2.88 -1.80
CA LYS A 79 3.00 -3.38 -3.18
C LYS A 79 4.24 -3.33 -4.06
N VAL A 80 5.16 -2.39 -3.81
CA VAL A 80 6.48 -2.39 -4.47
C VAL A 80 7.23 -3.69 -4.20
N LEU A 81 7.17 -4.22 -2.99
CA LEU A 81 7.79 -5.51 -2.62
C LEU A 81 7.07 -6.68 -3.28
N GLN A 82 5.73 -6.63 -3.34
CA GLN A 82 4.93 -7.66 -4.01
C GLN A 82 5.17 -7.71 -5.53
N ALA A 83 5.61 -6.60 -6.14
CA ALA A 83 5.93 -6.49 -7.54
C ALA A 83 7.36 -6.95 -7.89
N LEU A 84 8.27 -7.09 -6.91
CA LEU A 84 9.65 -7.48 -7.17
C LEU A 84 9.78 -8.79 -7.96
N PRO A 85 9.08 -9.90 -7.62
CA PRO A 85 9.26 -11.17 -8.30
C PRO A 85 8.93 -11.14 -9.79
N PHE A 86 7.93 -10.37 -10.23
CA PHE A 86 7.60 -10.32 -11.64
C PHE A 86 8.63 -9.53 -12.46
N VAL A 87 9.40 -8.64 -11.84
CA VAL A 87 10.52 -7.94 -12.45
C VAL A 87 11.79 -8.80 -12.38
N THR A 88 12.12 -9.34 -11.20
CA THR A 88 13.32 -10.16 -11.00
C THR A 88 13.31 -11.47 -11.79
N SER A 89 12.16 -12.08 -12.02
CA SER A 89 12.05 -13.29 -12.88
C SER A 89 12.34 -13.01 -14.36
N GLY A 90 12.23 -11.76 -14.79
CA GLY A 90 12.26 -11.36 -16.20
C GLY A 90 10.88 -11.38 -16.88
N ALA A 91 9.81 -11.73 -16.14
CA ALA A 91 8.44 -11.79 -16.68
C ALA A 91 8.00 -10.45 -17.27
N ALA A 92 8.29 -9.34 -16.60
CA ALA A 92 7.96 -8.01 -17.08
C ALA A 92 8.63 -7.71 -18.44
N ALA A 93 9.91 -8.01 -18.57
CA ALA A 93 10.67 -7.80 -19.80
C ALA A 93 10.20 -8.73 -20.94
N ALA A 94 9.96 -10.01 -20.63
CA ALA A 94 9.50 -11.00 -21.60
C ALA A 94 8.13 -10.65 -22.22
N HIS A 95 7.30 -9.91 -21.50
CA HIS A 95 5.98 -9.43 -21.98
C HIS A 95 6.03 -7.97 -22.48
N GLY A 96 7.21 -7.35 -22.61
CA GLY A 96 7.36 -6.00 -23.13
C GLY A 96 6.70 -4.91 -22.27
N LEU A 97 6.58 -5.13 -20.95
CA LEU A 97 5.93 -4.19 -20.05
C LEU A 97 6.74 -2.93 -19.83
N THR A 98 6.08 -1.79 -19.83
CA THR A 98 6.68 -0.46 -19.70
C THR A 98 6.64 0.05 -18.25
N THR A 99 7.24 1.22 -18.00
CA THR A 99 7.18 1.91 -16.70
C THR A 99 5.75 2.18 -16.22
N ARG A 100 4.79 2.38 -17.14
CA ARG A 100 3.37 2.53 -16.79
C ARG A 100 2.80 1.27 -16.15
N HIS A 101 3.12 0.09 -16.68
CA HIS A 101 2.71 -1.20 -16.10
C HIS A 101 3.37 -1.45 -14.74
N LEU A 102 4.66 -1.10 -14.61
CA LEU A 102 5.39 -1.22 -13.34
C LEU A 102 4.77 -0.33 -12.25
N ALA A 103 4.44 0.91 -12.57
CA ALA A 103 3.74 1.82 -11.65
C ALA A 103 2.36 1.27 -11.25
N LEU A 104 1.61 0.77 -12.24
CA LEU A 104 0.28 0.19 -12.01
C LEU A 104 0.34 -1.10 -11.18
N ALA A 105 1.40 -1.91 -11.28
CA ALA A 105 1.62 -3.07 -10.42
C ALA A 105 1.77 -2.67 -8.94
N CYS A 106 2.33 -1.50 -8.65
CA CYS A 106 2.45 -0.94 -7.31
C CYS A 106 1.21 -0.17 -6.84
N ALA A 107 0.16 -0.04 -7.67
CA ALA A 107 -0.96 0.84 -7.45
C ALA A 107 -1.98 0.35 -6.41
N SER A 108 -2.60 1.32 -5.76
CA SER A 108 -3.93 1.21 -5.16
C SER A 108 -4.80 2.29 -5.77
N HIS A 109 -5.12 2.09 -7.04
CA HIS A 109 -5.76 3.10 -7.86
C HIS A 109 -7.25 3.29 -7.51
N GLN A 110 -7.81 4.39 -7.97
CA GLN A 110 -9.21 4.72 -7.72
C GLN A 110 -10.18 4.22 -8.81
N GLY A 111 -9.69 3.46 -9.80
CA GLY A 111 -10.52 2.92 -10.88
C GLY A 111 -10.93 3.98 -11.90
N ALA A 112 -10.17 5.07 -12.03
CA ALA A 112 -10.36 6.04 -13.12
C ALA A 112 -10.06 5.39 -14.48
N GLU A 113 -10.53 6.01 -15.56
CA GLU A 113 -10.40 5.50 -16.92
C GLU A 113 -8.95 5.14 -17.28
N ILE A 114 -7.96 5.99 -16.90
CA ILE A 114 -6.54 5.73 -17.14
C ILE A 114 -6.04 4.42 -16.52
N HIS A 115 -6.66 3.98 -15.41
CA HIS A 115 -6.32 2.73 -14.75
C HIS A 115 -7.02 1.55 -15.43
N SER A 116 -8.34 1.64 -15.59
CA SER A 116 -9.15 0.55 -16.15
C SER A 116 -8.75 0.23 -17.59
N GLN A 117 -8.47 1.24 -18.42
CA GLN A 117 -7.97 1.03 -19.78
C GLN A 117 -6.62 0.31 -19.79
N LEU A 118 -5.63 0.77 -18.99
CA LEU A 118 -4.31 0.14 -18.93
C LEU A 118 -4.39 -1.30 -18.38
N VAL A 119 -5.30 -1.56 -17.43
CA VAL A 119 -5.56 -2.92 -16.92
C VAL A 119 -6.11 -3.82 -18.03
N LEU A 120 -7.10 -3.33 -18.81
CA LEU A 120 -7.71 -4.09 -19.91
C LEU A 120 -6.71 -4.34 -21.04
N GLU A 121 -5.90 -3.34 -21.40
CA GLU A 121 -4.82 -3.49 -22.37
C GLU A 121 -3.83 -4.57 -21.92
N TRP A 122 -3.42 -4.53 -20.65
CA TRP A 122 -2.49 -5.52 -20.08
C TRP A 122 -3.08 -6.93 -20.07
N LEU A 123 -4.35 -7.10 -19.66
CA LEU A 123 -5.05 -8.38 -19.76
C LEU A 123 -5.07 -8.90 -21.19
N GLY A 124 -5.39 -8.03 -22.17
CA GLY A 124 -5.39 -8.39 -23.60
C GLY A 124 -4.03 -8.88 -24.08
N GLN A 125 -2.93 -8.23 -23.67
CA GLN A 125 -1.55 -8.67 -23.97
C GLN A 125 -1.23 -10.06 -23.42
N LEU A 126 -1.84 -10.42 -22.26
CA LEU A 126 -1.67 -11.73 -21.64
C LEU A 126 -2.62 -12.79 -22.22
N GLY A 127 -3.53 -12.42 -23.12
CA GLY A 127 -4.63 -13.31 -23.57
C GLY A 127 -5.60 -13.67 -22.44
N LYS A 128 -5.80 -12.76 -21.50
CA LYS A 128 -6.63 -12.90 -20.30
C LYS A 128 -7.83 -11.97 -20.31
N THR A 129 -8.79 -12.24 -19.44
CA THR A 129 -10.02 -11.48 -19.28
C THR A 129 -10.26 -11.12 -17.81
N ASP A 130 -11.31 -10.36 -17.53
CA ASP A 130 -11.74 -10.03 -16.16
C ASP A 130 -12.02 -11.28 -15.30
N ALA A 131 -12.45 -12.38 -15.90
CA ALA A 131 -12.74 -13.65 -15.22
C ALA A 131 -11.47 -14.35 -14.67
N ASP A 132 -10.30 -14.02 -15.20
CA ASP A 132 -9.02 -14.57 -14.73
C ASP A 132 -8.55 -13.94 -13.41
N PHE A 133 -9.05 -12.77 -13.05
CA PHE A 133 -8.74 -12.14 -11.79
C PHE A 133 -9.26 -12.92 -10.58
N ARG A 134 -8.47 -12.89 -9.51
CA ARG A 134 -8.83 -13.45 -8.19
C ARG A 134 -9.15 -12.34 -7.16
N CYS A 135 -9.00 -11.06 -7.51
CA CYS A 135 -9.60 -9.98 -6.74
C CYS A 135 -11.10 -9.90 -7.01
N GLY A 136 -11.86 -9.45 -6.02
CA GLY A 136 -13.30 -9.21 -6.17
C GLY A 136 -13.60 -7.97 -7.02
N THR A 137 -14.86 -7.83 -7.42
CA THR A 137 -15.35 -6.59 -8.01
C THR A 137 -15.28 -5.46 -6.99
N GLN A 138 -15.00 -4.25 -7.45
CA GLN A 138 -14.98 -3.08 -6.60
C GLN A 138 -15.52 -1.88 -7.37
N TRP A 139 -16.44 -1.13 -6.76
CA TRP A 139 -16.93 0.11 -7.33
C TRP A 139 -15.80 1.14 -7.42
N PRO A 140 -15.63 1.83 -8.57
CA PRO A 140 -14.60 2.86 -8.71
C PRO A 140 -14.75 3.95 -7.64
N ARG A 141 -13.63 4.36 -7.04
CA ARG A 141 -13.61 5.53 -6.15
C ARG A 141 -13.49 6.84 -6.94
N ASP A 142 -13.08 6.76 -8.20
CA ASP A 142 -13.12 7.89 -9.11
C ASP A 142 -14.56 8.28 -9.41
N ARG A 143 -14.88 9.57 -9.19
CA ARG A 143 -16.25 10.05 -9.31
C ARG A 143 -16.77 10.00 -10.75
N LEU A 144 -15.90 10.26 -11.74
CA LEU A 144 -16.31 10.26 -13.15
C LEU A 144 -16.60 8.84 -13.59
N ALA A 145 -15.69 7.90 -13.32
CA ALA A 145 -15.88 6.48 -13.63
C ALA A 145 -17.11 5.88 -12.90
N SER A 146 -17.30 6.23 -11.63
CA SER A 146 -18.46 5.81 -10.86
C SER A 146 -19.77 6.34 -11.44
N ASN A 147 -19.82 7.63 -11.78
CA ASN A 147 -21.00 8.24 -12.38
C ASN A 147 -21.31 7.69 -13.77
N ASP A 148 -20.28 7.31 -14.54
CA ASP A 148 -20.46 6.72 -15.85
C ASP A 148 -21.13 5.33 -15.76
N LEU A 149 -20.66 4.48 -14.84
CA LEU A 149 -21.30 3.19 -14.57
C LEU A 149 -22.80 3.36 -14.21
N VAL A 150 -23.11 4.33 -13.34
CA VAL A 150 -24.51 4.63 -12.97
C VAL A 150 -25.33 5.09 -14.18
N LYS A 151 -24.81 6.02 -14.99
CA LYS A 151 -25.50 6.56 -16.16
C LYS A 151 -25.76 5.52 -17.24
N THR A 152 -24.85 4.55 -17.38
CA THR A 152 -24.92 3.50 -18.40
C THR A 152 -25.55 2.20 -17.88
N ASP A 153 -26.05 2.22 -16.65
CA ASP A 153 -26.65 1.05 -15.96
C ASP A 153 -25.70 -0.16 -15.96
N GLN A 154 -24.40 0.09 -15.79
CA GLN A 154 -23.37 -0.94 -15.74
C GLN A 154 -22.94 -1.26 -14.32
N SER A 155 -22.55 -2.53 -14.10
CA SER A 155 -21.99 -2.98 -12.82
C SER A 155 -20.47 -2.84 -12.80
N ALA A 156 -19.93 -2.68 -11.60
CA ALA A 156 -18.48 -2.71 -11.41
C ALA A 156 -17.93 -4.11 -11.75
N CYS A 157 -16.75 -4.15 -12.39
CA CYS A 157 -16.02 -5.36 -12.74
C CYS A 157 -14.76 -5.50 -11.86
N ARG A 158 -14.04 -6.61 -11.99
CA ARG A 158 -12.80 -6.87 -11.25
C ARG A 158 -11.66 -5.96 -11.68
N TYR A 159 -11.61 -5.55 -12.94
CA TYR A 159 -10.61 -4.60 -13.43
C TYR A 159 -10.76 -3.20 -12.80
N HIS A 160 -11.91 -2.86 -12.21
CA HIS A 160 -12.07 -1.63 -11.42
C HIS A 160 -11.47 -1.74 -10.00
N ASN A 161 -11.20 -2.99 -9.53
CA ASN A 161 -10.61 -3.19 -8.21
C ASN A 161 -9.29 -2.41 -8.07
N ASN A 162 -9.12 -1.73 -6.95
CA ASN A 162 -7.93 -0.90 -6.70
C ASN A 162 -6.61 -1.67 -6.74
N CYS A 163 -6.66 -3.00 -6.72
CA CYS A 163 -5.51 -3.90 -6.79
C CYS A 163 -5.35 -4.57 -8.15
N SER A 164 -6.22 -4.30 -9.15
CA SER A 164 -6.21 -5.02 -10.43
C SER A 164 -4.86 -4.93 -11.15
N GLY A 165 -4.17 -3.79 -11.07
CA GLY A 165 -2.81 -3.65 -11.61
C GLY A 165 -1.79 -4.60 -10.96
N LYS A 166 -1.83 -4.75 -9.62
CA LYS A 166 -1.02 -5.75 -8.92
C LYS A 166 -1.38 -7.18 -9.39
N HIS A 167 -2.66 -7.45 -9.56
CA HIS A 167 -3.13 -8.76 -10.04
C HIS A 167 -2.73 -9.03 -11.49
N CYS A 168 -2.63 -8.02 -12.36
CA CYS A 168 -2.00 -8.15 -13.68
C CYS A 168 -0.53 -8.59 -13.54
N GLY A 169 0.23 -8.00 -12.62
CA GLY A 169 1.60 -8.43 -12.31
C GLY A 169 1.68 -9.89 -11.85
N PHE A 170 0.77 -10.33 -10.99
CA PHE A 170 0.68 -11.72 -10.55
C PHE A 170 0.30 -12.67 -11.68
N LEU A 171 -0.65 -12.30 -12.54
CA LEU A 171 -1.02 -13.08 -13.74
C LEU A 171 0.17 -13.20 -14.71
N THR A 172 0.90 -12.10 -14.93
CA THR A 172 2.12 -12.10 -15.76
C THR A 172 3.17 -13.06 -15.22
N LEU A 173 3.41 -13.00 -13.90
CA LEU A 173 4.37 -13.89 -13.24
C LEU A 173 3.90 -15.35 -13.30
N ALA A 174 2.63 -15.63 -13.01
CA ALA A 174 2.06 -16.97 -13.06
C ALA A 174 2.21 -17.59 -14.47
N GLN A 175 1.92 -16.81 -15.52
CA GLN A 175 2.08 -17.26 -16.91
C GLN A 175 3.55 -17.52 -17.25
N HIS A 176 4.47 -16.64 -16.82
CA HIS A 176 5.90 -16.80 -17.04
C HIS A 176 6.46 -18.06 -16.35
N LEU A 177 5.99 -18.34 -15.14
CA LEU A 177 6.36 -19.55 -14.36
C LEU A 177 5.61 -20.80 -14.83
N LYS A 178 4.69 -20.70 -15.79
CA LYS A 178 3.79 -21.78 -16.21
C LYS A 178 3.02 -22.38 -15.03
N ALA A 179 2.66 -21.57 -14.06
CA ALA A 179 1.91 -21.93 -12.87
C ALA A 179 0.39 -21.86 -13.09
N GLY A 180 -0.37 -22.48 -12.18
CA GLY A 180 -1.84 -22.53 -12.24
C GLY A 180 -2.53 -21.16 -12.11
N PRO A 181 -3.86 -21.14 -12.23
CA PRO A 181 -4.63 -19.89 -12.24
C PRO A 181 -4.85 -19.28 -10.85
N ASP A 182 -4.64 -20.04 -9.77
CA ASP A 182 -5.00 -19.63 -8.42
C ASP A 182 -3.83 -18.90 -7.71
N TYR A 183 -3.26 -17.96 -8.41
CA TYR A 183 -2.06 -17.20 -8.02
C TYR A 183 -2.18 -16.43 -6.69
N HIS A 184 -3.35 -16.40 -6.10
CA HIS A 184 -3.63 -15.76 -4.80
C HIS A 184 -3.47 -16.72 -3.61
N GLU A 185 -3.41 -18.03 -3.85
CA GLU A 185 -3.21 -19.01 -2.81
C GLU A 185 -1.79 -18.92 -2.22
N VAL A 186 -1.67 -19.09 -0.91
CA VAL A 186 -0.43 -18.83 -0.15
C VAL A 186 0.73 -19.71 -0.56
N ASP A 187 0.46 -20.94 -0.98
CA ASP A 187 1.40 -21.96 -1.44
C ASP A 187 1.64 -21.94 -2.97
N HIS A 188 0.95 -21.03 -3.69
CA HIS A 188 1.17 -20.87 -5.12
C HIS A 188 2.57 -20.28 -5.40
N PRO A 189 3.30 -20.71 -6.46
CA PRO A 189 4.64 -20.22 -6.79
C PRO A 189 4.79 -18.70 -6.83
N VAL A 190 3.75 -17.96 -7.24
CA VAL A 190 3.72 -16.50 -7.20
C VAL A 190 3.83 -15.98 -5.77
N GLN A 191 3.02 -16.51 -4.84
CA GLN A 191 3.01 -16.01 -3.46
C GLN A 191 4.22 -16.47 -2.66
N ILE A 192 4.78 -17.65 -2.98
CA ILE A 192 6.07 -18.10 -2.42
C ILE A 192 7.18 -17.12 -2.83
N ALA A 193 7.24 -16.72 -4.10
CA ALA A 193 8.22 -15.74 -4.57
C ALA A 193 7.99 -14.36 -3.94
N VAL A 194 6.73 -13.94 -3.78
CA VAL A 194 6.37 -12.68 -3.10
C VAL A 194 6.82 -12.68 -1.64
N ARG A 195 6.57 -13.77 -0.91
CA ARG A 195 7.03 -13.93 0.47
C ARG A 195 8.55 -13.83 0.56
N ALA A 196 9.26 -14.58 -0.25
CA ALA A 196 10.72 -14.58 -0.25
C ALA A 196 11.29 -13.17 -0.49
N ALA A 197 10.79 -12.44 -1.48
CA ALA A 197 11.20 -11.07 -1.75
C ALA A 197 10.82 -10.10 -0.61
N PHE A 198 9.67 -10.30 0.01
CA PHE A 198 9.23 -9.50 1.16
C PHE A 198 10.16 -9.69 2.37
N GLU A 199 10.45 -10.95 2.75
CA GLU A 199 11.32 -11.30 3.87
C GLU A 199 12.76 -10.84 3.62
N GLU A 200 13.27 -10.98 2.39
CA GLU A 200 14.59 -10.48 2.00
C GLU A 200 14.68 -8.95 2.15
N MET A 201 13.69 -8.21 1.68
CA MET A 201 13.70 -6.75 1.72
C MET A 201 13.48 -6.19 3.13
N THR A 202 12.62 -6.80 3.94
CA THR A 202 12.41 -6.40 5.33
C THR A 202 13.57 -6.80 6.23
N GLY A 203 14.30 -7.86 5.86
CA GLY A 203 15.40 -8.44 6.63
C GLY A 203 14.93 -9.23 7.84
N GLU A 204 13.68 -9.70 7.83
CA GLU A 204 13.08 -10.50 8.90
C GLU A 204 12.14 -11.56 8.32
N MET A 205 12.03 -12.69 9.05
CA MET A 205 11.04 -13.72 8.74
C MET A 205 9.66 -13.21 9.13
N SER A 206 8.70 -13.28 8.22
CA SER A 206 7.32 -12.87 8.53
C SER A 206 6.71 -13.78 9.62
N PRO A 207 6.16 -13.22 10.69
CA PRO A 207 5.51 -14.02 11.74
C PRO A 207 4.17 -14.62 11.28
N GLY A 208 3.67 -14.24 10.11
CA GLY A 208 2.42 -14.74 9.56
C GLY A 208 1.85 -13.81 8.50
N TYR A 209 0.60 -14.07 8.10
CA TYR A 209 -0.09 -13.26 7.09
C TYR A 209 -1.58 -13.14 7.39
N GLY A 210 -2.21 -12.09 6.83
CA GLY A 210 -3.65 -11.97 6.71
C GLY A 210 -4.08 -11.98 5.25
N ILE A 211 -5.31 -12.35 4.96
CA ILE A 211 -5.87 -12.22 3.61
C ILE A 211 -6.34 -10.78 3.41
N ASP A 212 -5.80 -10.12 2.39
CA ASP A 212 -6.19 -8.75 2.04
C ASP A 212 -7.56 -8.71 1.35
N GLY A 213 -8.19 -7.55 1.29
CA GLY A 213 -9.47 -7.35 0.61
C GLY A 213 -9.48 -7.70 -0.88
N CYS A 214 -8.31 -7.88 -1.49
CA CYS A 214 -8.14 -8.37 -2.86
C CYS A 214 -7.85 -9.88 -2.94
N SER A 215 -8.05 -10.64 -1.88
CA SER A 215 -7.83 -12.08 -1.73
C SER A 215 -6.36 -12.54 -1.72
N ALA A 216 -5.39 -11.66 -1.93
CA ALA A 216 -3.98 -12.03 -1.87
C ALA A 216 -3.45 -12.03 -0.42
N PRO A 217 -2.46 -12.89 -0.08
CA PRO A 217 -1.79 -12.83 1.20
C PRO A 217 -1.09 -11.47 1.42
N ASN A 218 -1.14 -10.99 2.66
CA ASN A 218 -0.44 -9.81 3.12
C ASN A 218 0.43 -10.20 4.32
N TRP A 219 1.73 -10.30 4.09
CA TRP A 219 2.70 -10.75 5.06
C TRP A 219 2.94 -9.69 6.13
N ALA A 220 2.95 -10.10 7.40
CA ALA A 220 3.22 -9.22 8.53
C ALA A 220 4.73 -8.97 8.68
N CYS A 221 5.09 -7.81 9.21
CA CYS A 221 6.46 -7.44 9.58
C CYS A 221 6.45 -6.39 10.68
N SER A 222 7.61 -6.12 11.29
CA SER A 222 7.77 -4.95 12.15
C SER A 222 7.68 -3.66 11.32
N ILE A 223 7.33 -2.55 11.97
CA ILE A 223 7.34 -1.25 11.28
C ILE A 223 8.77 -0.84 10.89
N ALA A 224 9.78 -1.22 11.68
CA ALA A 224 11.18 -1.06 11.34
C ALA A 224 11.58 -1.88 10.11
N GLY A 225 11.13 -3.15 10.02
CA GLY A 225 11.33 -3.98 8.83
C GLY A 225 10.74 -3.38 7.57
N LEU A 226 9.53 -2.80 7.67
CA LEU A 226 8.91 -2.10 6.55
C LEU A 226 9.71 -0.85 6.14
N ALA A 227 10.16 -0.04 7.10
CA ALA A 227 10.99 1.15 6.82
C ALA A 227 12.34 0.76 6.18
N ARG A 228 12.98 -0.30 6.68
CA ARG A 228 14.20 -0.90 6.11
C ARG A 228 13.99 -1.33 4.66
N ALA A 229 12.89 -2.01 4.37
CA ALA A 229 12.56 -2.40 3.00
C ALA A 229 12.41 -1.21 2.06
N MET A 230 11.80 -0.11 2.52
CA MET A 230 11.70 1.13 1.75
C MET A 230 13.06 1.80 1.56
N ALA A 231 13.92 1.76 2.56
CA ALA A 231 15.28 2.30 2.48
C ALA A 231 16.14 1.50 1.47
N ARG A 232 16.02 0.18 1.44
CA ARG A 232 16.65 -0.66 0.42
C ARG A 232 16.14 -0.38 -0.99
N CYS A 233 14.83 -0.08 -1.15
CA CYS A 233 14.28 0.39 -2.42
C CYS A 233 14.81 1.79 -2.81
N ALA A 234 15.26 2.60 -1.85
CA ALA A 234 15.85 3.92 -2.11
C ALA A 234 17.28 3.86 -2.64
N ALA A 235 17.99 2.76 -2.43
CA ALA A 235 19.34 2.57 -2.94
C ALA A 235 19.32 2.07 -4.39
N ASP A 236 20.34 2.46 -5.17
CA ASP A 236 20.59 1.88 -6.49
C ASP A 236 21.40 0.59 -6.30
N GLY A 237 20.69 -0.51 -6.13
CA GLY A 237 21.30 -1.82 -5.93
C GLY A 237 21.95 -2.36 -7.21
N SER A 238 23.12 -3.01 -7.07
CA SER A 238 23.82 -3.66 -8.18
C SER A 238 23.33 -5.08 -8.47
N ASP A 239 22.73 -5.72 -7.50
CA ASP A 239 22.16 -7.05 -7.58
C ASP A 239 20.79 -7.07 -8.28
N LYS A 240 20.24 -8.24 -8.47
CA LYS A 240 18.99 -8.45 -9.21
C LYS A 240 17.78 -7.81 -8.55
N ILE A 241 17.68 -7.93 -7.22
CA ILE A 241 16.54 -7.40 -6.48
C ILE A 241 16.63 -5.88 -6.35
N GLY A 242 17.82 -5.34 -6.11
CA GLY A 242 18.04 -3.89 -6.05
C GLY A 242 17.76 -3.19 -7.38
N LYS A 243 18.17 -3.79 -8.52
CA LYS A 243 17.79 -3.27 -9.84
C LYS A 243 16.29 -3.28 -10.09
N ALA A 244 15.59 -4.34 -9.69
CA ALA A 244 14.14 -4.42 -9.80
C ALA A 244 13.44 -3.39 -8.89
N ALA A 245 13.93 -3.21 -7.67
CA ALA A 245 13.42 -2.22 -6.73
C ALA A 245 13.58 -0.79 -7.28
N SER A 246 14.76 -0.47 -7.86
CA SER A 246 14.99 0.83 -8.51
C SER A 246 14.04 1.05 -9.69
N GLN A 247 13.86 0.05 -10.57
CA GLN A 247 12.92 0.16 -11.70
C GLN A 247 11.48 0.41 -11.25
N LEU A 248 11.01 -0.30 -10.22
CA LEU A 248 9.65 -0.12 -9.67
C LEU A 248 9.49 1.25 -9.00
N ARG A 249 10.44 1.66 -8.17
CA ARG A 249 10.50 2.99 -7.55
C ARG A 249 10.44 4.10 -8.59
N ASP A 250 11.30 4.03 -9.60
CA ASP A 250 11.42 5.04 -10.66
C ASP A 250 10.14 5.10 -11.49
N ALA A 251 9.52 3.95 -11.76
CA ALA A 251 8.20 3.89 -12.41
C ALA A 251 7.11 4.55 -11.58
N MET A 252 7.08 4.33 -10.25
CA MET A 252 6.12 5.01 -9.37
C MET A 252 6.29 6.53 -9.39
N MET A 253 7.53 7.01 -9.37
CA MET A 253 7.85 8.46 -9.43
C MET A 253 7.50 9.06 -10.79
N ALA A 254 7.68 8.31 -11.88
CA ALA A 254 7.36 8.77 -13.24
C ALA A 254 5.85 8.82 -13.53
N HIS A 255 5.05 8.00 -12.85
CA HIS A 255 3.61 7.86 -13.08
C HIS A 255 2.80 7.89 -11.76
N PRO A 256 2.88 8.97 -10.96
CA PRO A 256 2.18 9.05 -9.68
C PRO A 256 0.66 8.90 -9.80
N GLU A 257 0.07 9.39 -10.91
CA GLU A 257 -1.36 9.25 -11.22
C GLU A 257 -1.78 7.78 -11.38
N LEU A 258 -0.91 6.92 -11.94
CA LEU A 258 -1.19 5.50 -12.08
C LEU A 258 -1.07 4.75 -10.75
N VAL A 259 -0.26 5.24 -9.80
CA VAL A 259 -0.09 4.62 -8.48
C VAL A 259 -1.33 4.77 -7.61
N ALA A 260 -2.04 5.89 -7.69
CA ALA A 260 -3.18 6.17 -6.82
C ALA A 260 -4.39 6.80 -7.55
N GLY A 261 -4.16 7.75 -8.42
CA GLY A 261 -5.16 8.57 -9.09
C GLY A 261 -5.10 10.03 -8.67
N GLU A 262 -5.77 10.89 -9.40
CA GLU A 262 -5.83 12.31 -9.12
C GLU A 262 -6.45 12.61 -7.74
N THR A 263 -6.04 13.70 -7.12
CA THR A 263 -6.48 14.15 -5.78
C THR A 263 -6.08 13.23 -4.60
N ARG A 264 -5.43 12.09 -4.85
CA ARG A 264 -4.95 11.19 -3.81
C ARG A 264 -3.60 11.66 -3.24
N ALA A 265 -3.38 11.41 -1.96
CA ALA A 265 -2.17 11.87 -1.26
C ALA A 265 -0.88 11.37 -1.92
N CYS A 266 -0.82 10.10 -2.35
CA CYS A 266 0.37 9.60 -3.04
C CYS A 266 0.70 10.43 -4.29
N THR A 267 -0.30 10.72 -5.12
CA THR A 267 -0.12 11.47 -6.37
C THR A 267 0.31 12.93 -6.10
N GLU A 268 -0.44 13.61 -5.21
CA GLU A 268 -0.17 15.02 -4.91
C GLU A 268 1.19 15.22 -4.21
N LEU A 269 1.54 14.36 -3.26
CA LEU A 269 2.80 14.46 -2.52
C LEU A 269 4.00 14.03 -3.36
N MET A 270 3.89 13.01 -4.23
CA MET A 270 4.97 12.65 -5.16
C MET A 270 5.27 13.78 -6.15
N ARG A 271 4.23 14.47 -6.64
CA ARG A 271 4.40 15.66 -7.50
C ARG A 271 5.00 16.84 -6.74
N ALA A 272 4.67 16.99 -5.46
CA ALA A 272 5.17 18.07 -4.59
C ALA A 272 6.60 17.83 -4.09
N ALA A 273 7.03 16.58 -4.04
CA ALA A 273 8.36 16.14 -3.61
C ALA A 273 9.03 15.30 -4.73
N PRO A 274 9.50 15.93 -5.82
CA PRO A 274 10.14 15.21 -6.92
C PRO A 274 11.31 14.35 -6.44
N GLY A 275 11.36 13.10 -6.91
CA GLY A 275 12.39 12.14 -6.50
C GLY A 275 12.04 11.36 -5.22
N VAL A 276 10.77 11.38 -4.79
CA VAL A 276 10.25 10.57 -3.67
C VAL A 276 9.14 9.68 -4.20
N ALA A 277 9.20 8.36 -3.93
CA ALA A 277 8.08 7.46 -4.19
C ALA A 277 7.27 7.23 -2.91
N LEU A 278 5.95 7.25 -3.02
CA LEU A 278 5.02 7.21 -1.90
C LEU A 278 3.93 6.16 -2.10
N LYS A 279 3.61 5.42 -1.03
CA LYS A 279 2.54 4.44 -1.09
C LYS A 279 1.74 4.36 0.20
N THR A 280 0.44 4.61 0.09
CA THR A 280 -0.50 4.37 1.19
C THR A 280 -0.95 2.91 1.24
N GLY A 281 -1.20 2.40 2.45
CA GLY A 281 -1.91 1.16 2.74
C GLY A 281 -3.25 1.42 3.41
N ALA A 282 -4.05 0.39 3.58
CA ALA A 282 -5.22 0.43 4.46
C ALA A 282 -4.78 0.56 5.92
N GLU A 283 -5.72 0.87 6.81
CA GLU A 283 -5.49 0.99 8.26
C GLU A 283 -4.37 1.98 8.60
N ALA A 284 -4.31 3.09 7.83
CA ALA A 284 -3.37 4.19 8.02
C ALA A 284 -1.89 3.78 8.05
N VAL A 285 -1.51 2.77 7.28
CA VAL A 285 -0.11 2.51 6.95
C VAL A 285 0.29 3.40 5.76
N PHE A 286 1.45 4.05 5.84
CA PHE A 286 1.99 4.85 4.75
C PHE A 286 3.50 4.71 4.70
N VAL A 287 4.09 4.66 3.49
CA VAL A 287 5.54 4.54 3.31
C VAL A 287 6.08 5.56 2.32
N ALA A 288 7.35 5.91 2.49
CA ALA A 288 8.11 6.72 1.54
C ALA A 288 9.45 6.04 1.20
N ILE A 289 9.87 6.19 -0.05
CA ILE A 289 11.15 5.78 -0.59
C ILE A 289 11.85 7.05 -1.05
N ILE A 290 13.00 7.39 -0.47
CA ILE A 290 13.68 8.67 -0.66
C ILE A 290 15.11 8.44 -1.19
N PRO A 291 15.30 8.27 -2.53
CA PRO A 291 16.59 7.95 -3.13
C PRO A 291 17.71 8.92 -2.77
N ARG A 292 17.45 10.25 -2.80
CA ARG A 292 18.43 11.27 -2.49
C ARG A 292 19.06 11.11 -1.11
N LEU A 293 18.28 10.60 -0.14
CA LEU A 293 18.74 10.38 1.24
C LEU A 293 19.10 8.91 1.49
N ARG A 294 18.89 8.02 0.51
CA ARG A 294 19.02 6.57 0.68
C ARG A 294 18.24 6.10 1.91
N ALA A 295 17.04 6.64 2.10
CA ALA A 295 16.23 6.44 3.29
C ALA A 295 14.82 5.95 2.95
N GLY A 296 14.22 5.21 3.87
CA GLY A 296 12.86 4.75 3.84
C GLY A 296 12.09 5.16 5.09
N ILE A 297 10.81 5.47 4.92
CA ILE A 297 9.89 5.79 6.02
C ILE A 297 8.77 4.77 6.04
N ALA A 298 8.38 4.33 7.22
CA ALA A 298 7.13 3.63 7.46
C ALA A 298 6.38 4.28 8.63
N VAL A 299 5.07 4.46 8.45
CA VAL A 299 4.18 4.97 9.51
C VAL A 299 2.96 4.05 9.67
N LYS A 300 2.47 3.94 10.89
CA LYS A 300 1.24 3.26 11.26
C LYS A 300 0.50 4.09 12.31
N ILE A 301 -0.74 4.46 12.02
CA ILE A 301 -1.64 5.09 12.99
C ILE A 301 -2.57 4.01 13.54
N GLU A 302 -2.69 3.93 14.86
CA GLU A 302 -3.41 2.87 15.57
C GLU A 302 -4.90 2.82 15.23
N ASP A 303 -5.56 3.97 15.18
CA ASP A 303 -6.99 4.08 14.90
C ASP A 303 -7.37 3.93 13.41
N GLY A 304 -6.37 3.72 12.53
CA GLY A 304 -6.59 3.57 11.09
C GLY A 304 -6.98 4.85 10.34
N ALA A 305 -6.90 6.02 10.97
CA ALA A 305 -7.31 7.29 10.37
C ALA A 305 -6.39 7.72 9.21
N THR A 306 -6.92 7.67 8.00
CA THR A 306 -6.19 8.07 6.79
C THR A 306 -5.68 9.51 6.88
N ARG A 307 -6.49 10.46 7.41
CA ARG A 307 -6.05 11.85 7.58
C ARG A 307 -4.75 11.98 8.38
N ALA A 308 -4.60 11.13 9.40
CA ALA A 308 -3.43 11.17 10.28
C ALA A 308 -2.19 10.58 9.61
N SER A 309 -2.31 9.46 8.88
CA SER A 309 -1.17 8.91 8.13
C SER A 309 -0.72 9.82 6.98
N GLU A 310 -1.65 10.50 6.31
CA GLU A 310 -1.33 11.49 5.28
C GLU A 310 -0.65 12.75 5.86
N ALA A 311 -1.10 13.21 7.04
CA ALA A 311 -0.48 14.32 7.75
C ALA A 311 0.91 13.95 8.25
N LEU A 312 1.04 12.76 8.85
CA LEU A 312 2.31 12.30 9.41
C LEU A 312 3.39 12.11 8.33
N ILE A 313 3.05 11.46 7.21
CA ILE A 313 4.02 11.29 6.12
C ILE A 313 4.45 12.65 5.55
N ALA A 314 3.53 13.60 5.40
CA ALA A 314 3.87 14.96 4.96
C ALA A 314 4.80 15.67 5.96
N ALA A 315 4.54 15.53 7.27
CA ALA A 315 5.40 16.10 8.32
C ALA A 315 6.83 15.53 8.26
N LEU A 316 6.96 14.21 8.11
CA LEU A 316 8.26 13.54 8.01
C LEU A 316 9.02 13.95 6.73
N LEU A 317 8.32 14.11 5.61
CA LEU A 317 8.93 14.61 4.36
C LEU A 317 9.42 16.06 4.51
N ILE A 318 8.68 16.91 5.24
CA ILE A 318 9.09 18.28 5.57
C ILE A 318 10.32 18.25 6.49
N ARG A 319 10.29 17.44 7.55
CA ARG A 319 11.40 17.25 8.50
C ARG A 319 12.70 16.85 7.80
N LEU A 320 12.61 15.96 6.81
CA LEU A 320 13.74 15.51 5.98
C LEU A 320 14.13 16.50 4.86
N GLY A 321 13.46 17.64 4.75
CA GLY A 321 13.76 18.68 3.75
C GLY A 321 13.51 18.26 2.30
N VAL A 322 12.62 17.28 2.07
CA VAL A 322 12.25 16.83 0.72
C VAL A 322 10.87 17.37 0.26
N LEU A 323 10.09 17.92 1.17
CA LEU A 323 8.83 18.61 0.90
C LEU A 323 8.85 20.01 1.54
N GLN A 324 8.42 21.02 0.81
CA GLN A 324 8.27 22.36 1.34
C GLN A 324 7.00 22.48 2.20
N ALA A 325 7.11 22.99 3.42
CA ALA A 325 5.98 23.14 4.34
C ALA A 325 4.86 24.02 3.78
N ALA A 326 5.20 25.05 3.00
CA ALA A 326 4.24 25.97 2.38
C ALA A 326 3.61 25.42 1.07
N HIS A 327 4.03 24.24 0.59
CA HIS A 327 3.47 23.68 -0.63
C HIS A 327 1.98 23.32 -0.42
N PRO A 328 1.07 23.61 -1.39
CA PRO A 328 -0.35 23.31 -1.23
C PRO A 328 -0.68 21.87 -0.86
N ALA A 329 0.07 20.89 -1.39
CA ALA A 329 -0.10 19.49 -1.03
C ALA A 329 0.26 19.18 0.43
N ALA A 330 1.22 19.90 1.03
CA ALA A 330 1.54 19.81 2.45
C ALA A 330 0.45 20.47 3.30
N LEU A 331 0.06 21.71 2.95
CA LEU A 331 -0.97 22.47 3.66
C LEU A 331 -2.34 21.79 3.65
N LYS A 332 -2.65 21.02 2.60
CA LYS A 332 -3.88 20.20 2.53
C LYS A 332 -3.95 19.13 3.61
N ARG A 333 -2.78 18.67 4.14
CA ARG A 333 -2.67 17.59 5.13
C ARG A 333 -2.27 18.09 6.51
N LEU A 334 -1.41 19.11 6.53
CA LEU A 334 -0.92 19.79 7.73
C LEU A 334 -1.23 21.26 7.59
N GLY A 335 -2.03 21.81 8.44
CA GLY A 335 -2.33 23.23 8.36
C GLY A 335 -3.76 23.57 8.70
N PRO A 336 -4.25 24.70 8.20
CA PRO A 336 -5.54 25.24 8.61
C PRO A 336 -6.71 24.37 8.16
N ILE A 337 -7.70 24.25 9.04
CA ILE A 337 -9.01 23.68 8.74
C ILE A 337 -9.96 24.85 8.55
N HIS A 338 -10.66 24.88 7.40
CA HIS A 338 -11.64 25.92 7.08
C HIS A 338 -13.06 25.34 7.11
N ASN A 339 -14.02 26.17 7.49
CA ASN A 339 -15.44 25.85 7.33
C ASN A 339 -15.90 26.11 5.88
N TRP A 340 -17.19 25.90 5.62
CA TRP A 340 -17.77 26.10 4.29
C TRP A 340 -17.74 27.55 3.80
N ASP A 341 -17.64 28.55 4.70
CA ASP A 341 -17.48 29.96 4.39
C ASP A 341 -16.00 30.38 4.23
N GLY A 342 -15.06 29.42 4.34
CA GLY A 342 -13.64 29.73 4.22
C GLY A 342 -12.99 30.29 5.49
N LEU A 343 -13.73 30.39 6.62
CA LEU A 343 -13.16 30.83 7.88
C LEU A 343 -12.27 29.72 8.46
N GLN A 344 -11.06 30.08 8.87
CA GLN A 344 -10.18 29.14 9.58
C GLN A 344 -10.75 28.86 10.99
N ILE A 345 -11.06 27.59 11.24
CA ILE A 345 -11.67 27.11 12.48
C ILE A 345 -10.80 26.18 13.28
N GLY A 346 -9.65 25.78 12.75
CA GLY A 346 -8.73 24.86 13.41
C GLY A 346 -7.48 24.60 12.59
N LYS A 347 -6.74 23.57 13.00
CA LYS A 347 -5.54 23.10 12.29
C LYS A 347 -5.28 21.62 12.54
N ILE A 348 -4.53 20.99 11.64
CA ILE A 348 -3.90 19.71 11.84
C ILE A 348 -2.39 19.96 12.01
N SER A 349 -1.79 19.41 13.06
CA SER A 349 -0.37 19.55 13.35
C SER A 349 0.26 18.21 13.72
N ALA A 350 1.57 18.09 13.43
CA ALA A 350 2.35 16.95 13.90
C ALA A 350 2.88 17.24 15.32
N ALA A 351 2.90 16.20 16.15
CA ALA A 351 3.46 16.16 17.50
C ALA A 351 4.74 15.31 17.50
N LEU A 352 5.77 15.72 16.67
CA LEU A 352 7.03 15.01 16.45
C LEU A 352 8.20 15.63 17.21
#